data_be5afc1a21f5fc6cb6fe19c356bdd43c
#
_entry.id   be5afc1a21f5fc6cb6fe19c356bdd43c
#
_cell.length_a   1.000
_cell.length_b   1.000
_cell.length_c   1.000
_cell.angle_alpha   90.00
_cell.angle_beta   90.00
_cell.angle_gamma   90.00
#
_symmetry.space_group_name_H-M   'P 1'
#
loop_
_entity.id
_entity.type
_entity.pdbx_description
1 polymer ?
#
loop_
_entity_poly.entity_id
_entity_poly.type
_entity_poly.pdbx_seq_one_letter_code
_entity_poly.pdbx_strand_id
1 'polypeptide(L)'
;MKQWWFIILLIISFPLKADNIFVEAESFDCRGGWVLDNQSMGQMGSPYLLAHGLGVPVENASTVIRVENGGKYRVWVRTRDWVKQWDQTASPGRFELLLNGKALEVTFGTERAEWHWQDGGTICLKTGENRVELRDLTGFDGRCDAIFFTSALEMLPPDGKEELTVFRRNMLGLPENPEDAGEFDLVVVGGGIAGCCTALSAARLGCKGVALIQNRPVLGGNNSSEVRVGLSGLIAQQPYPNLGNLVDELGPVGHWNNWEAKRDSSSVRSRQIMKILHQYPEKTIHNAGPASNYEDEKKFALLQNQENLNLFLNTQVVDVKKNGNKIVSVIGKNIISGKEYIFKAQLFSDCTGDGEVGFLAGADYRMGRESKEETGEPRAPLTSDLLVMGTSVQWYAEDTRNVSDFPDCPWAIRFDEKTCIPITRGDWDWEAGLNNDQITEIEYIRDHALRAVYGNWDFLKNKSEKKDQFAKKKLAWVAYIGGKRESRRLMGDLVLREQDILNDIQYEDATFTTTWGVDLHYPKPIQGMKEEPFLSYCDVQEIKPYAVPYRCLYSRNIGNLFMAGRDISVTHVA
;
A
#
# COMPACT_ATOMS: atom_id res chain seq x y z
N MET A 1 -59.26 7.51 64.15
CA MET A 1 -58.88 7.42 62.74
C MET A 1 -57.35 7.55 62.64
N LYS A 2 -56.59 6.46 62.40
CA LYS A 2 -55.19 6.46 62.22
C LYS A 2 -54.87 6.58 60.71
N GLN A 3 -54.30 7.68 60.23
CA GLN A 3 -53.85 7.87 58.87
C GLN A 3 -52.46 7.15 58.71
N TRP A 4 -52.39 6.21 57.79
CA TRP A 4 -51.13 5.55 57.34
C TRP A 4 -50.65 6.35 56.14
N TRP A 5 -49.43 6.93 56.24
CA TRP A 5 -48.70 7.50 55.11
C TRP A 5 -47.82 6.40 54.47
N PHE A 6 -48.16 6.03 53.24
CA PHE A 6 -47.31 5.22 52.41
C PHE A 6 -46.24 6.10 51.76
N ILE A 7 -44.98 5.93 52.14
CA ILE A 7 -43.85 6.54 51.45
C ILE A 7 -43.52 5.61 50.27
N ILE A 8 -43.81 6.07 49.04
CA ILE A 8 -43.38 5.42 47.80
C ILE A 8 -41.91 5.86 47.59
N LEU A 9 -40.94 4.98 47.82
CA LEU A 9 -39.56 5.18 47.43
C LEU A 9 -39.49 5.03 45.91
N LEU A 10 -39.40 6.14 45.16
CA LEU A 10 -39.04 6.13 43.74
C LEU A 10 -37.55 5.77 43.65
N ILE A 11 -37.26 4.53 43.30
CA ILE A 11 -35.89 4.13 42.91
C ILE A 11 -35.67 4.73 41.51
N ILE A 12 -35.04 5.91 41.44
CA ILE A 12 -34.52 6.46 40.18
C ILE A 12 -33.27 5.64 39.84
N SER A 13 -33.46 4.61 39.01
CA SER A 13 -32.33 3.92 38.39
C SER A 13 -31.73 4.87 37.33
N PHE A 14 -30.65 5.56 37.67
CA PHE A 14 -29.82 6.16 36.65
C PHE A 14 -29.29 5.01 35.75
N PRO A 15 -29.47 5.08 34.43
CA PRO A 15 -28.81 4.11 33.57
C PRO A 15 -27.29 4.23 33.82
N LEU A 16 -26.69 3.20 34.39
CA LEU A 16 -25.23 3.12 34.45
C LEU A 16 -24.72 3.26 32.98
N LYS A 17 -23.94 4.31 32.73
CA LYS A 17 -23.29 4.49 31.43
C LYS A 17 -22.44 3.24 31.20
N ALA A 18 -22.67 2.56 30.07
CA ALA A 18 -21.90 1.38 29.74
C ALA A 18 -20.41 1.74 29.60
N ASP A 19 -19.56 0.94 30.20
CA ASP A 19 -18.12 1.06 29.99
C ASP A 19 -17.78 0.41 28.65
N ASN A 20 -17.21 1.23 27.77
CA ASN A 20 -16.79 0.85 26.44
C ASN A 20 -15.29 1.08 26.27
N ILE A 21 -14.58 0.09 25.75
CA ILE A 21 -13.15 0.16 25.46
C ILE A 21 -12.95 -0.23 24.00
N PHE A 22 -12.39 0.67 23.22
CA PHE A 22 -12.14 0.48 21.80
C PHE A 22 -10.64 0.53 21.55
N VAL A 23 -10.12 -0.44 20.80
CA VAL A 23 -8.71 -0.57 20.51
C VAL A 23 -8.55 -0.80 19.01
N GLU A 24 -7.89 0.14 18.33
CA GLU A 24 -7.43 -0.08 16.96
C GLU A 24 -6.22 -1.01 16.98
N ALA A 25 -6.21 -2.02 16.11
CA ALA A 25 -5.12 -2.99 16.07
C ALA A 25 -3.78 -2.36 15.68
N GLU A 26 -3.80 -1.38 14.78
CA GLU A 26 -2.61 -0.64 14.38
C GLU A 26 -1.95 0.16 15.51
N SER A 27 -2.71 0.48 16.56
CA SER A 27 -2.23 1.21 17.74
C SER A 27 -1.57 0.34 18.79
N PHE A 28 -1.45 -0.97 18.58
CA PHE A 28 -0.84 -1.87 19.54
C PHE A 28 0.61 -1.46 19.88
N ASP A 29 0.97 -1.51 21.17
CA ASP A 29 2.29 -1.14 21.67
C ASP A 29 3.41 -2.00 21.07
N CYS A 30 3.13 -3.28 20.86
CA CYS A 30 4.03 -4.22 20.20
C CYS A 30 3.25 -4.99 19.11
N ARG A 31 3.70 -4.88 17.89
CA ARG A 31 3.07 -5.59 16.76
C ARG A 31 3.59 -7.02 16.60
N GLY A 32 4.63 -7.41 17.33
CA GLY A 32 5.26 -8.72 17.14
C GLY A 32 5.69 -8.91 15.68
N GLY A 33 5.21 -10.01 15.09
CA GLY A 33 5.41 -10.29 13.67
C GLY A 33 4.27 -9.83 12.74
N TRP A 34 3.24 -9.14 13.26
CA TRP A 34 2.16 -8.59 12.45
C TRP A 34 2.59 -7.32 11.73
N VAL A 35 2.25 -7.22 10.47
CA VAL A 35 2.56 -6.05 9.64
C VAL A 35 1.34 -5.14 9.50
N LEU A 36 1.59 -3.86 9.20
CA LEU A 36 0.55 -2.85 9.02
C LEU A 36 0.16 -2.75 7.55
N ASP A 37 -1.11 -2.94 7.25
CA ASP A 37 -1.69 -2.74 5.92
C ASP A 37 -2.66 -1.56 5.91
N ASN A 38 -2.35 -0.53 5.12
CA ASN A 38 -3.17 0.67 4.94
C ASN A 38 -3.66 0.86 3.50
N GLN A 39 -3.49 -0.14 2.64
CA GLN A 39 -3.83 0.00 1.21
C GLN A 39 -5.33 0.20 0.98
N SER A 40 -6.18 -0.27 1.90
CA SER A 40 -7.64 -0.22 1.80
C SER A 40 -8.28 0.87 2.68
N MET A 41 -7.51 1.87 3.14
CA MET A 41 -8.05 2.92 4.02
C MET A 41 -9.22 3.71 3.42
N GLY A 42 -9.25 3.90 2.10
CA GLY A 42 -10.36 4.55 1.41
C GLY A 42 -11.70 3.83 1.62
N GLN A 43 -11.68 2.51 1.75
CA GLN A 43 -12.83 1.63 1.99
C GLN A 43 -13.05 1.40 3.48
N MET A 44 -11.97 1.18 4.24
CA MET A 44 -11.99 0.77 5.65
C MET A 44 -12.13 1.93 6.64
N GLY A 45 -11.57 3.10 6.33
CA GLY A 45 -11.44 4.24 7.23
C GLY A 45 -10.26 4.15 8.22
N SER A 46 -9.57 3.00 8.27
CA SER A 46 -8.39 2.70 9.09
C SER A 46 -7.50 1.68 8.40
N PRO A 47 -6.22 1.56 8.76
CA PRO A 47 -5.42 0.39 8.44
C PRO A 47 -5.81 -0.80 9.33
N TYR A 48 -5.15 -1.94 9.15
CA TYR A 48 -5.31 -3.12 9.97
C TYR A 48 -3.99 -3.86 10.15
N LEU A 49 -3.90 -4.75 11.14
CA LEU A 49 -2.79 -5.67 11.29
C LEU A 49 -3.01 -6.95 10.48
N LEU A 50 -1.94 -7.39 9.82
CA LEU A 50 -1.89 -8.56 8.94
C LEU A 50 -0.83 -9.55 9.43
N ALA A 51 -1.21 -10.80 9.70
CA ALA A 51 -0.29 -11.88 10.10
C ALA A 51 0.38 -12.51 8.87
N HIS A 52 1.37 -11.83 8.29
CA HIS A 52 2.02 -12.21 7.04
C HIS A 52 3.25 -13.11 7.29
N GLY A 53 3.00 -14.34 7.71
CA GLY A 53 4.02 -15.30 8.16
C GLY A 53 4.46 -16.33 7.13
N LEU A 54 3.94 -16.29 5.89
CA LEU A 54 4.31 -17.19 4.79
C LEU A 54 4.16 -18.68 5.17
N GLY A 55 3.07 -19.00 5.87
CA GLY A 55 2.78 -20.36 6.33
C GLY A 55 3.42 -20.74 7.68
N VAL A 56 4.04 -19.79 8.37
CA VAL A 56 4.56 -19.95 9.73
C VAL A 56 3.92 -18.90 10.63
N PRO A 57 3.26 -19.28 11.74
CA PRO A 57 2.68 -18.33 12.67
C PRO A 57 3.68 -17.26 13.10
N VAL A 58 3.25 -16.00 13.07
CA VAL A 58 4.07 -14.85 13.47
C VAL A 58 4.03 -14.64 14.98
N GLU A 59 4.98 -13.86 15.51
CA GLU A 59 4.99 -13.48 16.93
C GLU A 59 3.73 -12.66 17.29
N ASN A 60 3.22 -12.83 18.51
CA ASN A 60 2.02 -12.17 18.99
C ASN A 60 2.17 -10.64 18.95
N ALA A 61 1.14 -9.97 18.43
CA ALA A 61 0.96 -8.55 18.69
C ALA A 61 0.32 -8.36 20.07
N SER A 62 0.67 -7.30 20.80
CA SER A 62 0.16 -7.06 22.14
C SER A 62 0.05 -5.60 22.51
N THR A 63 -0.94 -5.31 23.37
CA THR A 63 -1.13 -4.00 24.01
C THR A 63 -1.75 -4.17 25.39
N VAL A 64 -1.80 -3.08 26.16
CA VAL A 64 -2.43 -3.06 27.48
C VAL A 64 -3.62 -2.10 27.47
N ILE A 65 -4.79 -2.62 27.85
CA ILE A 65 -5.99 -1.80 28.05
C ILE A 65 -6.19 -1.52 29.55
N ARG A 66 -6.70 -0.34 29.87
CA ARG A 66 -7.04 0.06 31.23
C ARG A 66 -8.55 0.03 31.42
N VAL A 67 -9.01 -0.77 32.39
CA VAL A 67 -10.42 -0.99 32.73
C VAL A 67 -10.72 -0.26 34.03
N GLU A 68 -11.69 0.66 34.01
CA GLU A 68 -12.07 1.40 35.23
C GLU A 68 -12.92 0.51 36.15
N ASN A 69 -13.93 -0.14 35.60
CA ASN A 69 -14.85 -1.00 36.34
C ASN A 69 -14.72 -2.45 35.84
N GLY A 70 -14.10 -3.29 36.68
CA GLY A 70 -14.02 -4.74 36.39
C GLY A 70 -15.40 -5.38 36.35
N GLY A 71 -15.57 -6.40 35.50
CA GLY A 71 -16.85 -7.07 35.34
C GLY A 71 -16.98 -7.86 34.05
N LYS A 72 -18.21 -8.17 33.67
CA LYS A 72 -18.51 -8.87 32.41
C LYS A 72 -18.55 -7.88 31.25
N TYR A 73 -17.85 -8.24 30.16
CA TYR A 73 -17.81 -7.49 28.91
C TYR A 73 -18.10 -8.41 27.74
N ARG A 74 -18.85 -7.94 26.75
CA ARG A 74 -18.93 -8.54 25.42
C ARG A 74 -17.72 -8.08 24.62
N VAL A 75 -17.14 -9.00 23.82
CA VAL A 75 -15.99 -8.73 22.97
C VAL A 75 -16.40 -8.84 21.51
N TRP A 76 -16.02 -7.86 20.72
CA TRP A 76 -16.18 -7.84 19.28
C TRP A 76 -14.82 -7.63 18.65
N VAL A 77 -14.47 -8.42 17.62
CA VAL A 77 -13.24 -8.28 16.84
C VAL A 77 -13.62 -7.99 15.40
N ARG A 78 -13.15 -6.87 14.85
CA ARG A 78 -13.40 -6.55 13.45
C ARG A 78 -12.36 -7.23 12.59
N THR A 79 -12.81 -8.16 11.75
CA THR A 79 -11.99 -9.08 10.96
C THR A 79 -12.72 -9.53 9.71
N ARG A 80 -12.04 -10.31 8.87
CA ARG A 80 -12.62 -11.00 7.71
C ARG A 80 -11.88 -12.32 7.45
N ASP A 81 -12.55 -13.26 6.80
CA ASP A 81 -11.90 -14.41 6.19
C ASP A 81 -11.60 -14.10 4.73
N TRP A 82 -10.35 -13.76 4.43
CA TRP A 82 -9.94 -13.22 3.14
C TRP A 82 -10.06 -14.21 1.97
N VAL A 83 -10.12 -15.53 2.24
CA VAL A 83 -10.27 -16.57 1.21
C VAL A 83 -11.73 -16.93 0.94
N LYS A 84 -12.65 -16.57 1.85
CA LYS A 84 -14.06 -17.01 1.81
C LYS A 84 -14.79 -16.69 0.50
N GLN A 85 -14.36 -15.66 -0.23
CA GLN A 85 -14.93 -15.33 -1.54
C GLN A 85 -14.60 -16.36 -2.64
N TRP A 86 -13.55 -17.17 -2.46
CA TRP A 86 -13.14 -18.23 -3.42
C TRP A 86 -13.38 -19.64 -2.87
N ASP A 87 -13.22 -19.84 -1.57
CA ASP A 87 -13.42 -21.14 -0.91
C ASP A 87 -14.20 -20.94 0.39
N GLN A 88 -15.47 -21.38 0.39
CA GLN A 88 -16.38 -21.27 1.53
C GLN A 88 -16.01 -22.19 2.70
N THR A 89 -15.12 -23.15 2.50
CA THR A 89 -14.78 -24.18 3.48
C THR A 89 -13.44 -23.93 4.21
N ALA A 90 -12.59 -23.10 3.61
CA ALA A 90 -11.26 -22.82 4.15
C ALA A 90 -11.22 -21.46 4.88
N SER A 91 -10.37 -21.40 5.90
CA SER A 91 -10.08 -20.18 6.66
C SER A 91 -8.58 -20.16 7.01
N PRO A 92 -7.70 -19.81 6.02
CA PRO A 92 -6.27 -19.84 6.28
C PRO A 92 -5.80 -18.74 7.25
N GLY A 93 -6.44 -17.59 7.28
CA GLY A 93 -6.07 -16.43 8.10
C GLY A 93 -6.60 -16.47 9.53
N ARG A 94 -6.56 -17.64 10.19
CA ARG A 94 -7.11 -17.82 11.54
C ARG A 94 -6.18 -17.27 12.62
N PHE A 95 -6.77 -16.63 13.62
CA PHE A 95 -6.06 -16.14 14.79
C PHE A 95 -6.93 -16.18 16.05
N GLU A 96 -6.32 -16.02 17.20
CA GLU A 96 -6.97 -15.96 18.51
C GLU A 96 -6.70 -14.62 19.19
N LEU A 97 -7.67 -14.20 20.00
CA LEU A 97 -7.51 -13.10 20.96
C LEU A 97 -7.20 -13.68 22.33
N LEU A 98 -6.09 -13.24 22.94
CA LEU A 98 -5.72 -13.61 24.29
C LEU A 98 -5.96 -12.42 25.22
N LEU A 99 -6.49 -12.75 26.40
CA LEU A 99 -6.65 -11.82 27.50
C LEU A 99 -5.84 -12.30 28.71
N ASN A 100 -4.87 -11.50 29.15
CA ASN A 100 -3.96 -11.84 30.25
C ASN A 100 -3.30 -13.23 30.06
N GLY A 101 -2.91 -13.55 28.82
CA GLY A 101 -2.27 -14.80 28.42
C GLY A 101 -3.21 -15.99 28.21
N LYS A 102 -4.53 -15.82 28.39
CA LYS A 102 -5.52 -16.87 28.14
C LYS A 102 -6.29 -16.57 26.86
N ALA A 103 -6.30 -17.51 25.91
CA ALA A 103 -7.07 -17.40 24.69
C ALA A 103 -8.58 -17.46 24.96
N LEU A 104 -9.35 -16.71 24.19
CA LEU A 104 -10.80 -16.85 24.12
C LEU A 104 -11.17 -18.19 23.45
N GLU A 105 -12.40 -18.63 23.62
CA GLU A 105 -12.90 -19.88 23.01
C GLU A 105 -13.15 -19.74 21.50
N VAL A 106 -13.21 -18.51 21.00
CA VAL A 106 -13.52 -18.18 19.61
C VAL A 106 -12.24 -18.00 18.80
N THR A 107 -12.21 -18.62 17.61
CA THR A 107 -11.19 -18.38 16.59
C THR A 107 -11.71 -17.32 15.61
N PHE A 108 -10.93 -16.29 15.36
CA PHE A 108 -11.28 -15.18 14.49
C PHE A 108 -10.74 -15.36 13.08
N GLY A 109 -11.31 -14.57 12.13
CA GLY A 109 -10.95 -14.65 10.72
C GLY A 109 -11.52 -15.87 10.01
N THR A 110 -12.71 -16.34 10.42
CA THR A 110 -13.30 -17.62 9.95
C THR A 110 -14.72 -17.52 9.39
N GLU A 111 -15.39 -16.35 9.47
CA GLU A 111 -16.83 -16.29 9.20
C GLU A 111 -17.18 -15.76 7.80
N ARG A 112 -16.81 -14.52 7.46
CA ARG A 112 -17.29 -13.82 6.26
C ARG A 112 -16.14 -13.31 5.40
N ALA A 113 -16.40 -13.21 4.11
CA ALA A 113 -15.48 -12.61 3.15
C ALA A 113 -15.34 -11.09 3.34
N GLU A 114 -16.42 -10.43 3.78
CA GLU A 114 -16.46 -9.00 4.03
C GLU A 114 -15.93 -8.68 5.44
N TRP A 115 -15.44 -7.48 5.62
CA TRP A 115 -15.10 -6.94 6.92
C TRP A 115 -16.35 -6.84 7.79
N HIS A 116 -16.30 -7.40 9.01
CA HIS A 116 -17.44 -7.42 9.95
C HIS A 116 -16.94 -7.56 11.38
N TRP A 117 -17.83 -7.31 12.32
CA TRP A 117 -17.60 -7.58 13.73
C TRP A 117 -17.93 -9.04 14.06
N GLN A 118 -16.90 -9.85 14.30
CA GLN A 118 -17.06 -11.22 14.77
C GLN A 118 -17.20 -11.23 16.29
N ASP A 119 -18.16 -11.98 16.81
CA ASP A 119 -18.47 -12.05 18.23
C ASP A 119 -17.45 -12.93 18.97
N GLY A 120 -16.73 -12.34 19.92
CA GLY A 120 -15.77 -13.03 20.78
C GLY A 120 -16.36 -13.57 22.09
N GLY A 121 -17.69 -13.44 22.29
CA GLY A 121 -18.39 -13.89 23.48
C GLY A 121 -18.27 -12.93 24.66
N THR A 122 -18.59 -13.45 25.86
CA THR A 122 -18.57 -12.67 27.10
C THR A 122 -17.38 -13.10 27.97
N ILE A 123 -16.61 -12.13 28.42
CA ILE A 123 -15.42 -12.32 29.26
C ILE A 123 -15.53 -11.53 30.57
N CYS A 124 -14.62 -11.80 31.51
CA CYS A 124 -14.43 -11.00 32.71
C CYS A 124 -13.13 -10.21 32.62
N LEU A 125 -13.23 -8.86 32.64
CA LEU A 125 -12.08 -7.96 32.79
C LEU A 125 -11.89 -7.61 34.26
N LYS A 126 -10.65 -7.54 34.71
CA LYS A 126 -10.30 -7.01 36.04
C LYS A 126 -10.14 -5.49 35.99
N THR A 127 -10.44 -4.82 37.09
CA THR A 127 -10.10 -3.38 37.23
C THR A 127 -8.59 -3.20 37.10
N GLY A 128 -8.18 -2.13 36.42
CA GLY A 128 -6.78 -1.82 36.13
C GLY A 128 -6.33 -2.37 34.79
N GLU A 129 -5.07 -2.75 34.70
CA GLU A 129 -4.45 -3.17 33.44
C GLU A 129 -4.82 -4.61 33.07
N ASN A 130 -5.20 -4.78 31.80
CA ASN A 130 -5.41 -6.07 31.16
C ASN A 130 -4.60 -6.13 29.87
N ARG A 131 -3.81 -7.20 29.70
CA ARG A 131 -3.04 -7.43 28.50
C ARG A 131 -3.90 -8.10 27.43
N VAL A 132 -3.91 -7.52 26.25
CA VAL A 132 -4.60 -8.02 25.05
C VAL A 132 -3.54 -8.44 24.04
N GLU A 133 -3.69 -9.64 23.45
CA GLU A 133 -2.73 -10.15 22.47
C GLU A 133 -3.47 -10.80 21.30
N LEU A 134 -2.92 -10.62 20.09
CA LEU A 134 -3.32 -11.35 18.89
C LEU A 134 -2.33 -12.48 18.65
N ARG A 135 -2.79 -13.72 18.61
CA ARG A 135 -1.99 -14.90 18.31
C ARG A 135 -2.38 -15.48 16.96
N ASP A 136 -1.46 -15.38 16.01
CA ASP A 136 -1.59 -16.02 14.72
C ASP A 136 -1.49 -17.54 14.83
N LEU A 137 -2.31 -18.27 14.07
CA LEU A 137 -2.35 -19.72 14.09
C LEU A 137 -1.76 -20.37 12.84
N THR A 138 -1.51 -19.61 11.79
CA THR A 138 -1.24 -20.20 10.47
C THR A 138 -0.11 -19.53 9.69
N GLY A 139 0.12 -18.25 9.87
CA GLY A 139 1.02 -17.45 9.04
C GLY A 139 0.45 -17.11 7.66
N PHE A 140 -0.85 -17.26 7.45
CA PHE A 140 -1.52 -17.00 6.18
C PHE A 140 -2.52 -15.84 6.28
N ASP A 141 -1.97 -14.66 6.57
CA ASP A 141 -2.63 -13.36 6.37
C ASP A 141 -3.91 -13.16 7.19
N GLY A 142 -3.93 -13.63 8.43
CA GLY A 142 -4.97 -13.28 9.42
C GLY A 142 -5.03 -11.76 9.62
N ARG A 143 -6.24 -11.20 9.76
CA ARG A 143 -6.48 -9.74 9.75
C ARG A 143 -7.29 -9.28 10.93
N CYS A 144 -6.78 -8.30 11.66
CA CYS A 144 -7.47 -7.64 12.75
C CYS A 144 -7.45 -6.12 12.54
N ASP A 145 -8.63 -5.51 12.45
CA ASP A 145 -8.80 -4.07 12.31
C ASP A 145 -8.97 -3.40 13.68
N ALA A 146 -9.93 -3.88 14.48
CA ALA A 146 -10.21 -3.29 15.80
C ALA A 146 -10.81 -4.32 16.75
N ILE A 147 -10.71 -4.02 18.06
CA ILE A 147 -11.31 -4.78 19.13
C ILE A 147 -12.19 -3.85 19.97
N PHE A 148 -13.41 -4.27 20.24
CA PHE A 148 -14.35 -3.53 21.04
C PHE A 148 -14.84 -4.35 22.22
N PHE A 149 -14.67 -3.83 23.45
CA PHE A 149 -15.19 -4.40 24.69
C PHE A 149 -16.29 -3.49 25.23
N THR A 150 -17.43 -4.06 25.60
CA THR A 150 -18.56 -3.30 26.15
C THR A 150 -19.21 -4.03 27.33
N SER A 151 -19.51 -3.30 28.40
CA SER A 151 -20.30 -3.82 29.53
C SER A 151 -21.80 -3.90 29.21
N ALA A 152 -22.26 -3.23 28.13
CA ALA A 152 -23.60 -3.40 27.58
C ALA A 152 -23.62 -4.67 26.69
N LEU A 153 -23.90 -5.83 27.29
CA LEU A 153 -23.69 -7.14 26.64
C LEU A 153 -24.46 -7.34 25.33
N GLU A 154 -25.56 -6.62 25.12
CA GLU A 154 -26.38 -6.67 23.90
C GLU A 154 -26.03 -5.59 22.86
N MET A 155 -25.01 -4.76 23.14
CA MET A 155 -24.58 -3.70 22.23
C MET A 155 -23.82 -4.28 21.05
N LEU A 156 -24.28 -3.95 19.84
CA LEU A 156 -23.59 -4.23 18.58
C LEU A 156 -22.85 -2.97 18.14
N PRO A 157 -21.54 -3.05 17.82
CA PRO A 157 -20.83 -1.93 17.21
C PRO A 157 -21.34 -1.71 15.77
N PRO A 158 -21.34 -0.46 15.27
CA PRO A 158 -21.75 -0.16 13.90
C PRO A 158 -20.75 -0.70 12.89
N ASP A 159 -21.24 -1.12 11.72
CA ASP A 159 -20.41 -1.68 10.63
C ASP A 159 -20.49 -0.85 9.33
N GLY A 160 -21.46 0.04 9.20
CA GLY A 160 -21.55 0.99 8.09
C GLY A 160 -20.39 1.99 8.11
N LYS A 161 -19.86 2.36 6.95
CA LYS A 161 -18.64 3.19 6.82
C LYS A 161 -18.75 4.53 7.58
N GLU A 162 -19.87 5.23 7.42
CA GLU A 162 -20.08 6.55 8.05
C GLU A 162 -20.29 6.42 9.55
N GLU A 163 -21.16 5.51 9.98
CA GLU A 163 -21.44 5.25 11.39
C GLU A 163 -20.20 4.75 12.13
N LEU A 164 -19.43 3.86 11.50
CA LEU A 164 -18.19 3.36 12.06
C LEU A 164 -17.14 4.47 12.22
N THR A 165 -17.05 5.39 11.25
CA THR A 165 -16.13 6.54 11.34
C THR A 165 -16.46 7.43 12.52
N VAL A 166 -17.74 7.74 12.72
CA VAL A 166 -18.22 8.53 13.88
C VAL A 166 -17.99 7.77 15.19
N PHE A 167 -18.28 6.47 15.20
CA PHE A 167 -18.07 5.60 16.35
C PHE A 167 -16.59 5.58 16.78
N ARG A 168 -15.66 5.35 15.85
CA ARG A 168 -14.20 5.36 16.11
C ARG A 168 -13.75 6.69 16.70
N ARG A 169 -14.14 7.82 16.08
CA ARG A 169 -13.81 9.17 16.56
C ARG A 169 -14.24 9.37 18.01
N ASN A 170 -15.48 9.01 18.33
CA ASN A 170 -16.03 9.14 19.68
C ASN A 170 -15.31 8.23 20.69
N MET A 171 -15.08 6.98 20.32
CA MET A 171 -14.46 5.98 21.21
C MET A 171 -12.99 6.31 21.50
N LEU A 172 -12.28 6.86 20.53
CA LEU A 172 -10.87 7.26 20.66
C LEU A 172 -10.72 8.68 21.25
N GLY A 173 -11.82 9.41 21.48
CA GLY A 173 -11.77 10.79 21.96
C GLY A 173 -11.04 11.75 21.03
N LEU A 174 -11.09 11.48 19.70
CA LEU A 174 -10.40 12.31 18.71
C LEU A 174 -11.10 13.66 18.56
N PRO A 175 -10.33 14.74 18.32
CA PRO A 175 -10.88 16.07 18.07
C PRO A 175 -11.88 16.07 16.91
N GLU A 176 -12.91 16.92 17.01
CA GLU A 176 -13.86 17.12 15.93
C GLU A 176 -13.23 17.82 14.71
N ASN A 177 -12.29 18.71 14.97
CA ASN A 177 -11.56 19.46 13.96
C ASN A 177 -10.10 18.99 13.88
N PRO A 178 -9.51 18.93 12.67
CA PRO A 178 -8.09 18.63 12.49
C PRO A 178 -7.18 19.63 13.22
N GLU A 179 -6.06 19.16 13.74
CA GLU A 179 -5.00 20.00 14.32
C GLU A 179 -4.27 20.76 13.20
N ASP A 180 -3.85 22.00 13.45
CA ASP A 180 -3.12 22.81 12.47
C ASP A 180 -1.66 22.32 12.36
N ALA A 181 -1.28 21.75 11.20
CA ALA A 181 0.08 21.32 10.91
C ALA A 181 1.00 22.47 10.46
N GLY A 182 0.43 23.64 10.18
CA GLY A 182 1.15 24.82 9.73
C GLY A 182 0.82 25.25 8.29
N GLU A 183 1.54 26.28 7.86
CA GLU A 183 1.42 26.86 6.53
C GLU A 183 2.75 26.71 5.78
N PHE A 184 2.67 26.26 4.51
CA PHE A 184 3.81 25.91 3.68
C PHE A 184 3.75 26.64 2.34
N ASP A 185 4.89 26.80 1.68
CA ASP A 185 4.92 27.23 0.29
C ASP A 185 4.42 26.12 -0.64
N LEU A 186 4.80 24.87 -0.32
CA LEU A 186 4.44 23.66 -1.08
C LEU A 186 4.11 22.49 -0.16
N VAL A 187 2.99 21.83 -0.39
CA VAL A 187 2.66 20.53 0.17
C VAL A 187 2.79 19.47 -0.92
N VAL A 188 3.66 18.49 -0.70
CA VAL A 188 3.87 17.32 -1.55
C VAL A 188 3.19 16.12 -0.89
N VAL A 189 2.29 15.47 -1.60
CA VAL A 189 1.58 14.28 -1.11
C VAL A 189 2.05 13.04 -1.87
N GLY A 190 2.57 12.06 -1.13
CA GLY A 190 3.18 10.86 -1.67
C GLY A 190 4.70 10.91 -1.61
N GLY A 191 5.30 10.10 -0.71
CA GLY A 191 6.75 10.00 -0.50
C GLY A 191 7.41 8.90 -1.33
N GLY A 192 6.88 8.61 -2.53
CA GLY A 192 7.59 7.83 -3.54
C GLY A 192 8.82 8.58 -4.08
N ILE A 193 9.61 7.98 -4.96
CA ILE A 193 10.80 8.64 -5.51
C ILE A 193 10.46 10.00 -6.13
N ALA A 194 9.35 10.09 -6.88
CA ALA A 194 8.90 11.35 -7.48
C ALA A 194 8.64 12.43 -6.42
N GLY A 195 7.90 12.10 -5.36
CA GLY A 195 7.61 13.06 -4.28
C GLY A 195 8.85 13.43 -3.47
N CYS A 196 9.75 12.48 -3.21
CA CYS A 196 11.04 12.77 -2.56
C CYS A 196 11.87 13.75 -3.41
N CYS A 197 11.96 13.53 -4.72
CA CYS A 197 12.64 14.45 -5.64
C CYS A 197 11.97 15.83 -5.67
N THR A 198 10.63 15.87 -5.74
CA THR A 198 9.85 17.12 -5.75
C THR A 198 10.10 17.93 -4.47
N ALA A 199 10.00 17.30 -3.30
CA ALA A 199 10.18 17.98 -2.02
C ALA A 199 11.62 18.49 -1.82
N LEU A 200 12.64 17.66 -2.14
CA LEU A 200 14.04 18.05 -2.06
C LEU A 200 14.37 19.19 -3.04
N SER A 201 13.90 19.09 -4.28
CA SER A 201 14.14 20.14 -5.28
C SER A 201 13.52 21.47 -4.85
N ALA A 202 12.27 21.47 -4.40
CA ALA A 202 11.60 22.68 -3.95
C ALA A 202 12.32 23.32 -2.75
N ALA A 203 12.70 22.52 -1.76
CA ALA A 203 13.42 23.00 -0.60
C ALA A 203 14.79 23.59 -0.97
N ARG A 204 15.57 22.92 -1.82
CA ARG A 204 16.91 23.36 -2.26
C ARG A 204 16.86 24.56 -3.20
N LEU A 205 15.77 24.76 -3.93
CA LEU A 205 15.59 25.88 -4.85
C LEU A 205 14.97 27.13 -4.18
N GLY A 206 14.71 27.09 -2.88
CA GLY A 206 14.39 28.27 -2.10
C GLY A 206 12.97 28.37 -1.56
N CYS A 207 12.14 27.33 -1.65
CA CYS A 207 10.91 27.28 -0.86
C CYS A 207 11.26 27.33 0.63
N LYS A 208 10.61 28.22 1.38
CA LYS A 208 10.90 28.44 2.80
C LYS A 208 10.31 27.37 3.70
N GLY A 209 9.21 26.75 3.28
CA GLY A 209 8.56 25.66 3.98
C GLY A 209 7.97 24.65 2.98
N VAL A 210 8.45 23.41 3.02
CA VAL A 210 7.93 22.30 2.25
C VAL A 210 7.42 21.22 3.22
N ALA A 211 6.20 20.73 3.03
CA ALA A 211 5.70 19.53 3.70
C ALA A 211 5.71 18.36 2.73
N LEU A 212 6.28 17.21 3.14
CA LEU A 212 6.14 15.93 2.46
C LEU A 212 5.30 14.99 3.30
N ILE A 213 4.14 14.60 2.77
CA ILE A 213 3.19 13.71 3.44
C ILE A 213 3.28 12.32 2.80
N GLN A 214 3.58 11.31 3.62
CA GLN A 214 3.69 9.91 3.19
C GLN A 214 2.81 9.01 4.06
N ASN A 215 1.98 8.21 3.42
CA ASN A 215 1.06 7.28 4.08
C ASN A 215 1.70 5.98 4.61
N ARG A 216 3.02 5.80 4.42
CA ARG A 216 3.78 4.62 4.87
C ARG A 216 4.87 5.03 5.86
N PRO A 217 5.42 4.07 6.63
CA PRO A 217 6.55 4.35 7.52
C PRO A 217 7.87 4.58 6.79
N VAL A 218 7.96 4.21 5.51
CA VAL A 218 9.17 4.32 4.68
C VAL A 218 8.93 5.16 3.43
N LEU A 219 10.00 5.73 2.92
CA LEU A 219 10.04 6.51 1.68
C LEU A 219 10.47 5.66 0.49
N GLY A 220 10.19 6.15 -0.73
CA GLY A 220 10.58 5.49 -1.97
C GLY A 220 9.41 4.86 -2.74
N GLY A 221 8.27 4.63 -2.11
CA GLY A 221 7.10 4.01 -2.74
C GLY A 221 7.44 2.61 -3.27
N ASN A 222 7.28 2.36 -4.56
CA ASN A 222 7.66 1.07 -5.15
C ASN A 222 9.16 0.76 -4.96
N ASN A 223 10.04 1.79 -4.90
CA ASN A 223 11.45 1.64 -4.57
C ASN A 223 11.69 1.73 -3.06
N SER A 224 11.05 0.89 -2.30
CA SER A 224 11.22 0.74 -0.85
C SER A 224 11.38 -0.72 -0.45
N SER A 225 11.76 -0.97 0.79
CA SER A 225 11.84 -2.33 1.35
C SER A 225 10.49 -3.06 1.40
N GLU A 226 9.37 -2.33 1.30
CA GLU A 226 8.02 -2.90 1.35
C GLU A 226 7.56 -3.47 0.00
N VAL A 227 7.96 -2.85 -1.13
CA VAL A 227 7.52 -3.25 -2.48
C VAL A 227 8.66 -3.85 -3.30
N ARG A 228 9.88 -3.36 -3.10
CA ARG A 228 11.12 -3.93 -3.64
C ARG A 228 11.23 -3.92 -5.17
N VAL A 229 10.89 -2.79 -5.78
CA VAL A 229 11.11 -2.54 -7.22
C VAL A 229 12.38 -1.71 -7.40
N GLY A 230 13.32 -2.20 -8.19
CA GLY A 230 14.52 -1.45 -8.57
C GLY A 230 14.19 -0.25 -9.45
N LEU A 231 14.97 0.83 -9.30
CA LEU A 231 14.91 1.93 -10.24
C LEU A 231 15.59 1.52 -11.56
N SER A 232 14.95 1.81 -12.67
CA SER A 232 15.47 1.52 -14.02
C SER A 232 15.35 2.74 -14.92
N GLY A 233 16.07 2.71 -16.05
CA GLY A 233 16.12 3.78 -17.03
C GLY A 233 17.48 4.46 -17.12
N LEU A 234 17.74 5.11 -18.24
CA LEU A 234 18.96 5.88 -18.49
C LEU A 234 18.76 7.29 -17.96
N ILE A 235 19.34 7.62 -16.81
CA ILE A 235 19.34 9.01 -16.30
C ILE A 235 20.56 9.75 -16.83
N ALA A 236 20.65 11.05 -16.60
CA ALA A 236 21.71 11.91 -17.10
C ALA A 236 21.77 12.00 -18.65
N GLN A 237 20.62 11.94 -19.31
CA GLN A 237 20.48 12.07 -20.76
C GLN A 237 20.22 13.51 -21.19
N GLN A 238 20.69 13.86 -22.41
CA GLN A 238 20.38 15.16 -23.00
C GLN A 238 18.85 15.29 -23.28
N PRO A 239 18.25 16.48 -23.20
CA PRO A 239 18.91 17.77 -22.95
C PRO A 239 19.10 18.15 -21.46
N TYR A 240 18.64 17.34 -20.51
CA TYR A 240 18.67 17.65 -19.08
C TYR A 240 19.51 16.67 -18.23
N PRO A 241 20.82 16.56 -18.48
CA PRO A 241 21.64 15.48 -17.92
C PRO A 241 21.79 15.53 -16.40
N ASN A 242 21.62 16.70 -15.77
CA ASN A 242 21.83 16.87 -14.34
C ASN A 242 20.61 16.51 -13.48
N LEU A 243 19.44 16.33 -14.06
CA LEU A 243 18.23 15.95 -13.30
C LEU A 243 18.34 14.58 -12.67
N GLY A 244 19.13 13.66 -13.25
CA GLY A 244 19.39 12.35 -12.68
C GLY A 244 20.19 12.36 -11.38
N ASN A 245 20.88 13.45 -11.03
CA ASN A 245 21.71 13.53 -9.84
C ASN A 245 20.93 13.30 -8.55
N LEU A 246 19.68 13.80 -8.46
CA LEU A 246 18.79 13.55 -7.30
C LEU A 246 18.44 12.06 -7.15
N VAL A 247 18.24 11.37 -8.25
CA VAL A 247 17.97 9.94 -8.24
C VAL A 247 19.19 9.18 -7.71
N ASP A 248 20.41 9.61 -8.05
CA ASP A 248 21.65 9.03 -7.51
C ASP A 248 21.81 9.24 -6.00
N GLU A 249 21.30 10.36 -5.48
CA GLU A 249 21.31 10.64 -4.04
C GLU A 249 20.30 9.76 -3.28
N LEU A 250 19.11 9.59 -3.82
CA LEU A 250 17.98 8.91 -3.18
C LEU A 250 18.00 7.41 -3.38
N GLY A 251 18.23 6.98 -4.61
CA GLY A 251 18.10 5.60 -5.00
C GLY A 251 19.28 4.74 -4.58
N PRO A 252 19.07 3.43 -4.42
CA PRO A 252 20.14 2.48 -4.18
C PRO A 252 21.04 2.34 -5.38
N VAL A 253 22.34 2.41 -5.15
CA VAL A 253 23.34 2.26 -6.21
C VAL A 253 23.53 0.78 -6.56
N GLY A 254 23.62 0.49 -7.85
CA GLY A 254 23.95 -0.83 -8.39
C GLY A 254 22.77 -1.74 -8.67
N HIS A 255 21.61 -1.45 -8.17
CA HIS A 255 20.40 -2.24 -8.35
C HIS A 255 19.64 -1.89 -9.62
N TRP A 256 19.42 -0.66 -9.91
CA TRP A 256 18.67 -0.19 -11.06
C TRP A 256 19.54 0.06 -12.30
N ASN A 257 20.85 0.08 -12.16
CA ASN A 257 21.77 0.42 -13.24
C ASN A 257 22.74 -0.65 -13.67
N ASN A 258 22.59 -1.87 -13.18
CA ASN A 258 23.45 -2.97 -13.60
C ASN A 258 23.41 -3.18 -15.13
N TRP A 259 22.20 -3.13 -15.71
CA TRP A 259 22.02 -3.25 -17.15
C TRP A 259 22.66 -2.10 -17.94
N GLU A 260 22.46 -0.85 -17.50
CA GLU A 260 23.08 0.33 -18.11
C GLU A 260 24.60 0.31 -18.03
N ALA A 261 25.15 -0.03 -16.86
CA ALA A 261 26.57 -0.12 -16.67
C ALA A 261 27.21 -1.17 -17.59
N LYS A 262 26.51 -2.25 -17.90
CA LYS A 262 26.93 -3.26 -18.86
C LYS A 262 26.79 -2.80 -20.31
N ARG A 263 25.77 -2.00 -20.62
CA ARG A 263 25.53 -1.49 -21.97
C ARG A 263 26.52 -0.41 -22.39
N ASP A 264 26.84 0.51 -21.47
CA ASP A 264 27.83 1.57 -21.69
C ASP A 264 28.83 1.66 -20.53
N SER A 265 29.91 0.93 -20.63
CA SER A 265 30.99 0.96 -19.64
C SER A 265 31.92 2.20 -19.76
N SER A 266 31.72 3.06 -20.75
CA SER A 266 32.59 4.22 -21.03
C SER A 266 32.30 5.41 -20.12
N SER A 267 31.08 5.56 -19.61
CA SER A 267 30.70 6.68 -18.76
C SER A 267 31.35 6.60 -17.37
N VAL A 268 31.61 7.75 -16.75
CA VAL A 268 32.12 7.82 -15.37
C VAL A 268 31.20 7.10 -14.41
N ARG A 269 29.90 7.32 -14.57
CA ARG A 269 28.86 6.71 -13.77
C ARG A 269 28.85 5.18 -13.88
N SER A 270 28.87 4.65 -15.10
CA SER A 270 28.91 3.20 -15.31
C SER A 270 30.14 2.56 -14.67
N ARG A 271 31.32 3.21 -14.74
CA ARG A 271 32.51 2.73 -14.04
C ARG A 271 32.35 2.73 -12.52
N GLN A 272 31.68 3.75 -11.94
CA GLN A 272 31.39 3.79 -10.50
C GLN A 272 30.46 2.66 -10.10
N ILE A 273 29.37 2.46 -10.84
CA ILE A 273 28.41 1.38 -10.62
C ILE A 273 29.11 0.03 -10.71
N MET A 274 29.88 -0.23 -11.76
CA MET A 274 30.62 -1.50 -11.92
C MET A 274 31.60 -1.75 -10.77
N LYS A 275 32.24 -0.70 -10.25
CA LYS A 275 33.11 -0.82 -9.06
C LYS A 275 32.32 -1.24 -7.83
N ILE A 276 31.15 -0.65 -7.60
CA ILE A 276 30.26 -0.99 -6.47
C ILE A 276 29.73 -2.41 -6.62
N LEU A 277 29.27 -2.80 -7.80
CA LEU A 277 28.79 -4.15 -8.07
C LEU A 277 29.87 -5.22 -7.89
N HIS A 278 31.13 -4.89 -8.20
CA HIS A 278 32.24 -5.78 -7.94
C HIS A 278 32.51 -5.94 -6.44
N GLN A 279 32.39 -4.86 -5.68
CA GLN A 279 32.58 -4.86 -4.22
C GLN A 279 31.39 -5.50 -3.47
N TYR A 280 30.17 -5.32 -3.97
CA TYR A 280 28.92 -5.76 -3.36
C TYR A 280 28.05 -6.49 -4.40
N PRO A 281 28.39 -7.73 -4.75
CA PRO A 281 27.70 -8.47 -5.82
C PRO A 281 26.22 -8.75 -5.50
N GLU A 282 25.82 -8.74 -4.23
CA GLU A 282 24.43 -8.84 -3.80
C GLU A 282 23.56 -7.67 -4.30
N LYS A 283 24.14 -6.52 -4.55
CA LYS A 283 23.45 -5.35 -5.13
C LYS A 283 23.12 -5.49 -6.62
N THR A 284 23.53 -6.58 -7.26
CA THR A 284 23.13 -6.89 -8.64
C THR A 284 21.71 -7.43 -8.75
N ILE A 285 21.09 -7.78 -7.63
CA ILE A 285 19.70 -8.26 -7.61
C ILE A 285 18.79 -7.07 -7.85
N HIS A 286 17.92 -7.20 -8.83
CA HIS A 286 16.93 -6.18 -9.21
C HIS A 286 15.73 -6.16 -8.26
N ASN A 287 14.58 -6.51 -8.79
CA ASN A 287 13.34 -6.56 -8.03
C ASN A 287 13.32 -7.75 -7.06
N ALA A 288 12.47 -7.68 -6.06
CA ALA A 288 12.29 -8.72 -5.04
C ALA A 288 13.60 -9.14 -4.35
N GLY A 289 14.57 -8.24 -4.22
CA GLY A 289 15.81 -8.50 -3.51
C GLY A 289 15.69 -8.32 -1.98
N PRO A 290 16.79 -8.51 -1.23
CA PRO A 290 16.80 -8.21 0.21
C PRO A 290 16.39 -6.76 0.51
N ALA A 291 15.70 -6.54 1.63
CA ALA A 291 15.22 -5.21 2.05
C ALA A 291 16.34 -4.15 2.09
N SER A 292 17.53 -4.55 2.54
CA SER A 292 18.70 -3.67 2.64
C SER A 292 19.15 -3.06 1.30
N ASN A 293 18.78 -3.67 0.18
CA ASN A 293 19.10 -3.15 -1.15
C ASN A 293 18.35 -1.85 -1.48
N TYR A 294 17.27 -1.54 -0.76
CA TYR A 294 16.42 -0.37 -1.04
C TYR A 294 16.80 0.87 -0.22
N GLU A 295 17.70 0.73 0.74
CA GLU A 295 18.33 1.86 1.46
C GLU A 295 17.32 2.89 2.01
N ASP A 296 16.22 2.40 2.65
CA ASP A 296 15.14 3.26 3.16
C ASP A 296 15.64 4.30 4.17
N GLU A 297 16.60 3.91 5.03
CA GLU A 297 17.21 4.80 6.02
C GLU A 297 17.98 5.96 5.36
N LYS A 298 18.64 5.70 4.21
CA LYS A 298 19.35 6.74 3.46
C LYS A 298 18.36 7.77 2.92
N LYS A 299 17.24 7.32 2.33
CA LYS A 299 16.18 8.20 1.85
C LYS A 299 15.61 9.05 2.98
N PHE A 300 15.29 8.40 4.10
CA PHE A 300 14.77 9.08 5.28
C PHE A 300 15.75 10.15 5.79
N ALA A 301 17.03 9.79 6.00
CA ALA A 301 18.05 10.71 6.50
C ALA A 301 18.25 11.91 5.57
N LEU A 302 18.23 11.69 4.25
CA LEU A 302 18.40 12.77 3.27
C LEU A 302 17.29 13.82 3.36
N LEU A 303 16.04 13.39 3.50
CA LEU A 303 14.90 14.30 3.60
C LEU A 303 14.79 14.92 5.00
N GLN A 304 15.00 14.13 6.04
CA GLN A 304 14.93 14.60 7.44
C GLN A 304 15.96 15.68 7.76
N ASN A 305 17.14 15.62 7.14
CA ASN A 305 18.22 16.60 7.36
C ASN A 305 18.09 17.87 6.53
N GLN A 306 17.05 18.00 5.70
CA GLN A 306 16.79 19.22 4.94
C GLN A 306 16.01 20.23 5.81
N GLU A 307 16.66 21.35 6.21
CA GLU A 307 16.16 22.30 7.22
C GLU A 307 14.75 22.87 6.96
N ASN A 308 14.40 23.14 5.70
CA ASN A 308 13.12 23.73 5.30
C ASN A 308 12.11 22.71 4.77
N LEU A 309 12.33 21.42 5.08
CA LEU A 309 11.45 20.32 4.71
C LEU A 309 10.92 19.63 5.98
N ASN A 310 9.59 19.54 6.08
CA ASN A 310 8.91 18.85 7.17
C ASN A 310 8.35 17.53 6.64
N LEU A 311 8.74 16.42 7.27
CA LEU A 311 8.38 15.07 6.86
C LEU A 311 7.28 14.51 7.77
N PHE A 312 6.15 14.11 7.18
CA PHE A 312 4.99 13.52 7.86
C PHE A 312 4.77 12.10 7.36
N LEU A 313 5.43 11.13 7.99
CA LEU A 313 5.23 9.71 7.72
C LEU A 313 3.95 9.19 8.38
N ASN A 314 3.48 8.01 7.95
CA ASN A 314 2.25 7.40 8.45
C ASN A 314 1.05 8.35 8.41
N THR A 315 0.99 9.21 7.41
CA THR A 315 -0.06 10.22 7.27
C THR A 315 -0.67 10.12 5.88
N GLN A 316 -1.93 9.71 5.79
CA GLN A 316 -2.68 9.61 4.55
C GLN A 316 -3.57 10.82 4.36
N VAL A 317 -3.49 11.47 3.19
CA VAL A 317 -4.45 12.51 2.83
C VAL A 317 -5.81 11.87 2.59
N VAL A 318 -6.83 12.40 3.27
CA VAL A 318 -8.20 11.87 3.26
C VAL A 318 -9.24 12.88 2.78
N ASP A 319 -8.88 14.17 2.73
CA ASP A 319 -9.79 15.23 2.25
C ASP A 319 -9.01 16.44 1.73
N VAL A 320 -9.66 17.22 0.86
CA VAL A 320 -9.12 18.44 0.24
C VAL A 320 -10.12 19.58 0.38
N LYS A 321 -9.68 20.72 0.89
CA LYS A 321 -10.49 21.95 0.98
C LYS A 321 -10.11 22.90 -0.15
N LYS A 322 -11.11 23.43 -0.85
CA LYS A 322 -10.92 24.33 -2.00
C LYS A 322 -11.63 25.67 -1.81
N ASN A 323 -11.09 26.67 -2.50
CA ASN A 323 -11.78 27.93 -2.80
C ASN A 323 -11.78 28.12 -4.32
N GLY A 324 -12.95 27.93 -4.94
CA GLY A 324 -13.08 27.90 -6.39
C GLY A 324 -12.27 26.73 -6.99
N ASN A 325 -11.38 27.04 -7.92
CA ASN A 325 -10.50 26.09 -8.59
C ASN A 325 -9.12 25.94 -7.93
N LYS A 326 -8.93 26.44 -6.70
CA LYS A 326 -7.66 26.31 -5.97
C LYS A 326 -7.83 25.51 -4.70
N ILE A 327 -6.87 24.64 -4.42
CA ILE A 327 -6.74 23.96 -3.14
C ILE A 327 -6.25 24.99 -2.12
N VAL A 328 -6.85 25.02 -0.93
CA VAL A 328 -6.43 25.85 0.20
C VAL A 328 -5.71 25.02 1.25
N SER A 329 -6.15 23.77 1.43
CA SER A 329 -5.51 22.85 2.36
C SER A 329 -5.86 21.39 2.02
N VAL A 330 -5.04 20.49 2.51
CA VAL A 330 -5.35 19.05 2.56
C VAL A 330 -5.46 18.59 4.01
N ILE A 331 -6.28 17.56 4.25
CA ILE A 331 -6.40 16.94 5.57
C ILE A 331 -5.70 15.60 5.51
N GLY A 332 -4.67 15.45 6.33
CA GLY A 332 -3.93 14.21 6.52
C GLY A 332 -4.35 13.52 7.82
N LYS A 333 -4.64 12.22 7.75
CA LYS A 333 -4.94 11.37 8.91
C LYS A 333 -3.71 10.52 9.23
N ASN A 334 -3.20 10.64 10.45
CA ASN A 334 -2.16 9.74 10.93
C ASN A 334 -2.76 8.34 11.09
N ILE A 335 -2.19 7.36 10.38
CA ILE A 335 -2.74 6.00 10.27
C ILE A 335 -2.55 5.15 11.53
N ILE A 336 -1.79 5.62 12.51
CA ILE A 336 -1.55 4.92 13.78
C ILE A 336 -2.45 5.46 14.88
N SER A 337 -2.50 6.80 15.00
CA SER A 337 -3.24 7.47 16.08
C SER A 337 -4.67 7.87 15.70
N GLY A 338 -5.02 7.84 14.41
CA GLY A 338 -6.29 8.34 13.90
C GLY A 338 -6.43 9.87 13.91
N LYS A 339 -5.45 10.60 14.45
CA LYS A 339 -5.47 12.07 14.49
C LYS A 339 -5.42 12.68 13.11
N GLU A 340 -6.17 13.75 12.91
CA GLU A 340 -6.21 14.49 11.66
C GLU A 340 -5.46 15.81 11.78
N TYR A 341 -4.77 16.18 10.70
CA TYR A 341 -3.98 17.41 10.58
C TYR A 341 -4.39 18.17 9.33
N ILE A 342 -4.49 19.49 9.42
CA ILE A 342 -4.73 20.37 8.28
C ILE A 342 -3.43 21.02 7.82
N PHE A 343 -3.07 20.81 6.55
CA PHE A 343 -1.89 21.36 5.91
C PHE A 343 -2.32 22.45 4.93
N LYS A 344 -1.93 23.69 5.17
CA LYS A 344 -2.22 24.84 4.33
C LYS A 344 -1.04 25.14 3.42
N ALA A 345 -1.26 25.45 2.15
CA ALA A 345 -0.19 25.86 1.26
C ALA A 345 -0.67 26.72 0.10
N GLN A 346 0.29 27.40 -0.55
CA GLN A 346 0.05 28.09 -1.81
C GLN A 346 -0.01 27.12 -2.99
N LEU A 347 0.86 26.10 -2.99
CA LEU A 347 1.00 25.11 -4.05
C LEU A 347 0.90 23.69 -3.46
N PHE A 348 0.38 22.77 -4.26
CA PHE A 348 0.24 21.36 -3.94
C PHE A 348 0.82 20.52 -5.09
N SER A 349 1.43 19.39 -4.74
CA SER A 349 1.90 18.40 -5.72
C SER A 349 1.34 17.02 -5.37
N ASP A 350 0.60 16.43 -6.31
CA ASP A 350 0.17 15.04 -6.23
C ASP A 350 1.32 14.16 -6.72
N CYS A 351 1.91 13.39 -5.81
CA CYS A 351 2.95 12.40 -6.07
C CYS A 351 2.52 11.03 -5.53
N THR A 352 1.20 10.84 -5.33
CA THR A 352 0.64 9.59 -4.76
C THR A 352 0.77 8.43 -5.73
N GLY A 353 0.94 8.74 -7.02
CA GLY A 353 0.93 7.78 -8.11
C GLY A 353 -0.46 7.20 -8.40
N ASP A 354 -1.46 7.58 -7.61
CA ASP A 354 -2.87 7.22 -7.78
C ASP A 354 -3.74 8.44 -8.09
N GLY A 355 -3.13 9.65 -8.22
CA GLY A 355 -3.85 10.89 -8.44
C GLY A 355 -4.84 11.22 -7.33
N GLU A 356 -4.54 10.87 -6.08
CA GLU A 356 -5.49 10.95 -4.97
C GLU A 356 -5.85 12.38 -4.59
N VAL A 357 -4.86 13.28 -4.54
CA VAL A 357 -5.11 14.70 -4.26
C VAL A 357 -5.94 15.32 -5.38
N GLY A 358 -5.58 15.01 -6.63
CA GLY A 358 -6.33 15.46 -7.80
C GLY A 358 -7.78 14.97 -7.76
N PHE A 359 -8.00 13.69 -7.47
CA PHE A 359 -9.32 13.09 -7.35
C PHE A 359 -10.16 13.78 -6.26
N LEU A 360 -9.62 13.93 -5.06
CA LEU A 360 -10.30 14.60 -3.94
C LEU A 360 -10.56 16.09 -4.24
N ALA A 361 -9.69 16.73 -5.02
CA ALA A 361 -9.86 18.10 -5.44
C ALA A 361 -10.86 18.27 -6.62
N GLY A 362 -11.29 17.17 -7.25
CA GLY A 362 -12.13 17.22 -8.46
C GLY A 362 -11.35 17.66 -9.70
N ALA A 363 -10.07 17.28 -9.78
CA ALA A 363 -9.28 17.38 -11.00
C ALA A 363 -9.81 16.40 -12.06
N ASP A 364 -9.69 16.78 -13.31
CA ASP A 364 -9.98 15.88 -14.40
C ASP A 364 -8.95 14.75 -14.44
N TYR A 365 -9.40 13.51 -14.60
CA TYR A 365 -8.54 12.34 -14.70
C TYR A 365 -9.09 11.29 -15.66
N ARG A 366 -8.24 10.32 -16.00
CA ARG A 366 -8.58 9.12 -16.76
C ARG A 366 -8.06 7.87 -16.06
N MET A 367 -8.69 6.75 -16.35
CA MET A 367 -8.28 5.40 -15.91
C MET A 367 -8.70 4.41 -17.00
N GLY A 368 -7.92 3.33 -17.18
CA GLY A 368 -8.13 2.41 -18.30
C GLY A 368 -7.54 2.92 -19.61
N ARG A 369 -7.82 2.22 -20.71
CA ARG A 369 -7.29 2.55 -22.04
C ARG A 369 -8.25 3.46 -22.83
N GLU A 370 -7.70 4.48 -23.42
CA GLU A 370 -8.39 5.31 -24.40
C GLU A 370 -8.55 4.55 -25.72
N SER A 371 -9.60 4.90 -26.49
CA SER A 371 -9.79 4.33 -27.81
C SER A 371 -8.85 4.91 -28.87
N LYS A 372 -8.59 4.14 -29.92
CA LYS A 372 -7.83 4.59 -31.09
C LYS A 372 -8.50 5.78 -31.80
N GLU A 373 -9.83 5.83 -31.80
CA GLU A 373 -10.58 6.94 -32.37
C GLU A 373 -10.29 8.24 -31.61
N GLU A 374 -10.17 8.16 -30.26
CA GLU A 374 -9.94 9.32 -29.41
C GLU A 374 -8.51 9.84 -29.48
N THR A 375 -7.51 8.96 -29.46
CA THR A 375 -6.10 9.35 -29.32
C THR A 375 -5.30 9.29 -30.61
N GLY A 376 -5.75 8.50 -31.57
CA GLY A 376 -5.02 8.22 -32.82
C GLY A 376 -3.80 7.31 -32.63
N GLU A 377 -3.59 6.75 -31.43
CA GLU A 377 -2.43 5.93 -31.12
C GLU A 377 -2.49 4.56 -31.82
N PRO A 378 -1.39 4.11 -32.45
CA PRO A 378 -1.34 2.81 -33.13
C PRO A 378 -1.69 1.62 -32.22
N ARG A 379 -1.25 1.65 -30.95
CA ARG A 379 -1.45 0.58 -29.98
C ARG A 379 -2.71 0.70 -29.14
N ALA A 380 -3.43 1.82 -29.22
CA ALA A 380 -4.70 1.97 -28.53
C ALA A 380 -5.74 0.96 -29.04
N PRO A 381 -6.63 0.44 -28.18
CA PRO A 381 -7.71 -0.46 -28.57
C PRO A 381 -8.73 0.25 -29.48
N LEU A 382 -9.53 -0.50 -30.22
CA LEU A 382 -10.59 0.07 -31.05
C LEU A 382 -11.65 0.81 -30.23
N THR A 383 -11.97 0.30 -29.05
CA THR A 383 -12.89 0.88 -28.08
C THR A 383 -12.18 1.02 -26.74
N SER A 384 -12.45 2.10 -26.01
CA SER A 384 -11.93 2.29 -24.66
C SER A 384 -12.40 1.16 -23.72
N ASP A 385 -11.56 0.80 -22.77
CA ASP A 385 -11.84 -0.23 -21.76
C ASP A 385 -11.17 0.10 -20.41
N LEU A 386 -11.32 -0.80 -19.43
CA LEU A 386 -10.82 -0.62 -18.07
C LEU A 386 -9.44 -1.25 -17.85
N LEU A 387 -8.81 -1.81 -18.88
CA LEU A 387 -7.49 -2.41 -18.72
C LEU A 387 -6.46 -1.35 -18.33
N VAL A 388 -5.69 -1.67 -17.30
CA VAL A 388 -4.56 -0.89 -16.78
C VAL A 388 -3.38 -1.80 -16.59
N MET A 389 -2.19 -1.26 -16.39
CA MET A 389 -1.12 -2.07 -15.81
C MET A 389 -1.48 -2.41 -14.37
N GLY A 390 -1.42 -3.69 -14.03
CA GLY A 390 -1.92 -4.21 -12.76
C GLY A 390 -1.02 -3.94 -11.56
N THR A 391 -1.24 -4.72 -10.52
CA THR A 391 -0.44 -4.69 -9.30
C THR A 391 0.47 -5.91 -9.24
N SER A 392 1.78 -5.67 -9.12
CA SER A 392 2.78 -6.72 -8.93
C SER A 392 2.85 -7.15 -7.47
N VAL A 393 2.73 -8.45 -7.21
CA VAL A 393 3.02 -9.07 -5.90
C VAL A 393 4.30 -9.90 -6.05
N GLN A 394 5.42 -9.26 -5.81
CA GLN A 394 6.73 -9.88 -5.95
C GLN A 394 7.05 -10.79 -4.78
N TRP A 395 7.90 -11.76 -5.01
CA TRP A 395 8.29 -12.74 -4.00
C TRP A 395 9.64 -13.38 -4.31
N TYR A 396 10.30 -13.92 -3.29
CA TYR A 396 11.46 -14.79 -3.49
C TYR A 396 11.57 -15.86 -2.43
N ALA A 397 12.26 -16.93 -2.81
CA ALA A 397 12.66 -18.02 -1.93
C ALA A 397 14.18 -18.02 -1.77
N GLU A 398 14.65 -18.42 -0.61
CA GLU A 398 16.06 -18.57 -0.30
C GLU A 398 16.47 -20.02 -0.07
N ASP A 399 17.74 -20.32 -0.25
CA ASP A 399 18.30 -21.63 0.06
C ASP A 399 18.46 -21.82 1.57
N THR A 400 18.12 -23.01 2.05
CA THR A 400 18.23 -23.40 3.44
C THR A 400 19.26 -24.53 3.60
N ARG A 401 19.91 -24.62 4.78
CA ARG A 401 20.86 -25.71 5.06
C ARG A 401 20.17 -27.07 5.14
N ASN A 402 18.99 -27.10 5.75
CA ASN A 402 18.18 -28.28 5.96
C ASN A 402 16.95 -28.25 5.07
N VAL A 403 16.27 -29.37 4.94
CA VAL A 403 14.93 -29.45 4.35
C VAL A 403 14.01 -28.50 5.14
N SER A 404 13.22 -27.73 4.43
CA SER A 404 12.21 -26.83 4.98
C SER A 404 10.83 -27.29 4.54
N ASP A 405 9.90 -27.33 5.46
CA ASP A 405 8.50 -27.67 5.17
C ASP A 405 7.73 -26.43 4.70
N PHE A 406 6.64 -26.65 3.99
CA PHE A 406 5.63 -25.64 3.66
C PHE A 406 4.26 -26.28 3.82
N PRO A 407 3.30 -25.61 4.48
CA PRO A 407 1.96 -26.16 4.66
C PRO A 407 1.23 -26.41 3.34
N ASP A 408 0.36 -27.42 3.31
CA ASP A 408 -0.56 -27.64 2.20
C ASP A 408 -1.61 -26.51 2.12
N CYS A 409 -1.78 -25.94 0.93
CA CYS A 409 -2.65 -24.78 0.69
C CYS A 409 -3.81 -25.14 -0.28
N PRO A 410 -4.75 -26.00 0.13
CA PRO A 410 -5.85 -26.43 -0.75
C PRO A 410 -6.79 -25.27 -1.16
N TRP A 411 -6.81 -24.19 -0.41
CA TRP A 411 -7.56 -22.96 -0.61
C TRP A 411 -6.92 -22.01 -1.62
N ALA A 412 -5.64 -22.21 -1.94
CA ALA A 412 -4.91 -21.38 -2.90
C ALA A 412 -5.25 -21.80 -4.35
N ILE A 413 -4.73 -21.08 -5.33
CA ILE A 413 -4.84 -21.46 -6.74
C ILE A 413 -4.18 -22.83 -6.94
N ARG A 414 -4.88 -23.73 -7.60
CA ARG A 414 -4.39 -25.10 -7.83
C ARG A 414 -3.50 -25.15 -9.06
N PHE A 415 -2.31 -25.72 -8.86
CA PHE A 415 -1.33 -25.96 -9.91
C PHE A 415 -1.15 -27.47 -10.15
N ASP A 416 -0.67 -27.81 -11.34
CA ASP A 416 -0.24 -29.15 -11.75
C ASP A 416 1.12 -29.05 -12.48
N GLU A 417 1.65 -30.17 -12.97
CA GLU A 417 2.95 -30.20 -13.68
C GLU A 417 2.97 -29.37 -14.97
N LYS A 418 1.80 -29.05 -15.56
CA LYS A 418 1.71 -28.26 -16.79
C LYS A 418 1.56 -26.78 -16.51
N THR A 419 0.97 -26.44 -15.38
CA THR A 419 0.62 -25.06 -15.02
C THR A 419 1.57 -24.45 -14.01
N CYS A 420 2.34 -25.25 -13.25
CA CYS A 420 3.28 -24.76 -12.26
C CYS A 420 4.44 -23.96 -12.89
N ILE A 421 4.96 -23.01 -12.13
CA ILE A 421 6.07 -22.14 -12.53
C ILE A 421 7.27 -22.47 -11.65
N PRO A 422 8.24 -23.29 -12.13
CA PRO A 422 9.34 -23.82 -11.30
C PRO A 422 10.47 -22.80 -11.13
N ILE A 423 10.18 -21.68 -10.49
CA ILE A 423 11.11 -20.60 -10.19
C ILE A 423 11.19 -20.36 -8.68
N THR A 424 12.18 -19.60 -8.24
CA THR A 424 12.42 -19.25 -6.84
C THR A 424 12.25 -17.77 -6.56
N ARG A 425 11.83 -17.00 -7.56
CA ARG A 425 11.56 -15.57 -7.48
C ARG A 425 10.53 -15.18 -8.52
N GLY A 426 9.49 -14.49 -8.09
CA GLY A 426 8.53 -13.78 -8.94
C GLY A 426 8.89 -12.29 -8.98
N ASP A 427 9.00 -11.77 -10.18
CA ASP A 427 9.36 -10.37 -10.44
C ASP A 427 8.11 -9.55 -10.80
N TRP A 428 8.28 -8.46 -11.53
CA TRP A 428 7.21 -7.56 -11.97
C TRP A 428 6.09 -8.28 -12.75
N ASP A 429 6.39 -9.38 -13.44
CA ASP A 429 5.45 -10.17 -14.23
C ASP A 429 4.46 -11.02 -13.41
N TRP A 430 4.66 -11.11 -12.08
CA TRP A 430 3.65 -11.61 -11.14
C TRP A 430 2.65 -10.49 -10.84
N GLU A 431 1.84 -10.18 -11.83
CA GLU A 431 0.98 -9.01 -11.91
C GLU A 431 -0.47 -9.42 -12.08
N ALA A 432 -1.32 -8.96 -11.17
CA ALA A 432 -2.74 -9.29 -11.10
C ALA A 432 -3.63 -8.05 -11.25
N GLY A 433 -4.91 -8.27 -11.51
CA GLY A 433 -5.92 -7.21 -11.50
C GLY A 433 -5.85 -6.24 -12.67
N LEU A 434 -5.33 -6.66 -13.84
CA LEU A 434 -5.20 -5.76 -14.99
C LEU A 434 -6.54 -5.20 -15.51
N ASN A 435 -7.67 -5.85 -15.20
CA ASN A 435 -9.01 -5.39 -15.54
C ASN A 435 -9.81 -4.87 -14.32
N ASN A 436 -9.15 -4.70 -13.17
CA ASN A 436 -9.77 -4.25 -11.93
C ASN A 436 -9.40 -2.81 -11.59
N ASP A 437 -10.23 -2.15 -10.79
CA ASP A 437 -9.89 -0.85 -10.22
C ASP A 437 -8.77 -1.02 -9.17
N GLN A 438 -7.57 -0.54 -9.51
CA GLN A 438 -6.36 -0.68 -8.68
C GLN A 438 -6.45 0.07 -7.34
N ILE A 439 -7.48 0.85 -7.12
CA ILE A 439 -7.67 1.65 -5.90
C ILE A 439 -8.74 1.01 -5.02
N THR A 440 -9.93 0.79 -5.57
CA THR A 440 -11.07 0.29 -4.80
C THR A 440 -11.03 -1.21 -4.58
N GLU A 441 -10.38 -1.97 -5.47
CA GLU A 441 -10.28 -3.43 -5.42
C GLU A 441 -8.88 -3.93 -5.04
N ILE A 442 -8.00 -3.06 -4.54
CA ILE A 442 -6.58 -3.42 -4.25
C ILE A 442 -6.43 -4.61 -3.28
N GLU A 443 -7.31 -4.74 -2.30
CA GLU A 443 -7.28 -5.86 -1.36
C GLU A 443 -7.61 -7.19 -2.08
N TYR A 444 -8.63 -7.19 -2.95
CA TYR A 444 -8.98 -8.34 -3.78
C TYR A 444 -7.83 -8.74 -4.73
N ILE A 445 -7.26 -7.76 -5.43
CA ILE A 445 -6.15 -7.97 -6.38
C ILE A 445 -4.94 -8.60 -5.68
N ARG A 446 -4.53 -8.02 -4.55
CA ARG A 446 -3.43 -8.52 -3.73
C ARG A 446 -3.71 -9.95 -3.24
N ASP A 447 -4.91 -10.22 -2.73
CA ASP A 447 -5.30 -11.52 -2.20
C ASP A 447 -5.32 -12.59 -3.29
N HIS A 448 -5.79 -12.26 -4.48
CA HIS A 448 -5.72 -13.16 -5.63
C HIS A 448 -4.27 -13.51 -5.98
N ALA A 449 -3.38 -12.51 -6.02
CA ALA A 449 -1.96 -12.72 -6.26
C ALA A 449 -1.28 -13.55 -5.15
N LEU A 450 -1.62 -13.34 -3.88
CA LEU A 450 -1.14 -14.17 -2.77
C LEU A 450 -1.57 -15.64 -2.92
N ARG A 451 -2.83 -15.89 -3.33
CA ARG A 451 -3.30 -17.26 -3.64
C ARG A 451 -2.47 -17.91 -4.75
N ALA A 452 -2.07 -17.14 -5.75
CA ALA A 452 -1.21 -17.66 -6.82
C ALA A 452 0.20 -18.01 -6.31
N VAL A 453 0.83 -17.13 -5.52
CA VAL A 453 2.15 -17.39 -4.95
C VAL A 453 2.13 -18.61 -4.03
N TYR A 454 1.20 -18.67 -3.08
CA TYR A 454 1.10 -19.78 -2.13
C TYR A 454 0.74 -21.10 -2.82
N GLY A 455 -0.15 -21.07 -3.80
CA GLY A 455 -0.54 -22.28 -4.54
C GLY A 455 0.57 -22.86 -5.41
N ASN A 456 1.30 -21.99 -6.13
CA ASN A 456 2.47 -22.42 -6.89
C ASN A 456 3.58 -22.96 -5.98
N TRP A 457 3.84 -22.29 -4.86
CA TRP A 457 4.88 -22.71 -3.92
C TRP A 457 4.50 -24.02 -3.22
N ASP A 458 3.25 -24.19 -2.77
CA ASP A 458 2.73 -25.47 -2.23
C ASP A 458 2.93 -26.60 -3.23
N PHE A 459 2.54 -26.40 -4.50
CA PHE A 459 2.71 -27.42 -5.52
C PHE A 459 4.18 -27.80 -5.69
N LEU A 460 5.07 -26.83 -5.84
CA LEU A 460 6.52 -27.07 -6.02
C LEU A 460 7.16 -27.78 -4.84
N LYS A 461 6.72 -27.46 -3.61
CA LYS A 461 7.27 -28.06 -2.36
C LYS A 461 6.74 -29.46 -2.09
N ASN A 462 5.46 -29.69 -2.34
CA ASN A 462 4.77 -30.86 -1.78
C ASN A 462 4.33 -31.87 -2.84
N LYS A 463 4.05 -31.45 -4.06
CA LYS A 463 3.29 -32.24 -5.05
C LYS A 463 4.04 -32.48 -6.35
N SER A 464 4.90 -31.57 -6.79
CA SER A 464 5.61 -31.64 -8.06
C SER A 464 6.58 -32.82 -8.13
N GLU A 465 6.74 -33.38 -9.32
CA GLU A 465 7.83 -34.33 -9.61
C GLU A 465 9.23 -33.74 -9.36
N LYS A 466 9.35 -32.41 -9.35
CA LYS A 466 10.59 -31.65 -9.06
C LYS A 466 10.72 -31.24 -7.60
N LYS A 467 9.86 -31.68 -6.67
CA LYS A 467 9.85 -31.26 -5.26
C LYS A 467 11.19 -31.36 -4.54
N ASP A 468 12.02 -32.33 -4.91
CA ASP A 468 13.36 -32.50 -4.32
C ASP A 468 14.30 -31.32 -4.62
N GLN A 469 14.11 -30.62 -5.75
CA GLN A 469 14.84 -29.40 -6.10
C GLN A 469 14.46 -28.21 -5.22
N PHE A 470 13.26 -28.23 -4.64
CA PHE A 470 12.70 -27.22 -3.78
C PHE A 470 12.78 -27.61 -2.28
N ALA A 471 13.19 -28.84 -1.96
CA ALA A 471 13.19 -29.34 -0.57
C ALA A 471 13.99 -28.43 0.38
N LYS A 472 15.14 -27.92 -0.05
CA LYS A 472 16.01 -26.99 0.73
C LYS A 472 15.80 -25.52 0.34
N LYS A 473 14.55 -25.12 0.05
CA LYS A 473 14.20 -23.74 -0.26
C LYS A 473 12.97 -23.35 0.57
N LYS A 474 12.95 -22.11 1.08
CA LYS A 474 11.79 -21.56 1.79
C LYS A 474 11.40 -20.22 1.18
N LEU A 475 10.11 -19.87 1.20
CA LEU A 475 9.67 -18.50 0.94
C LEU A 475 10.31 -17.59 1.99
N ALA A 476 11.08 -16.61 1.53
CA ALA A 476 11.78 -15.68 2.40
C ALA A 476 11.05 -14.33 2.48
N TRP A 477 10.34 -13.97 1.41
CA TRP A 477 9.55 -12.76 1.38
C TRP A 477 8.51 -12.85 0.25
N VAL A 478 7.33 -12.30 0.51
CA VAL A 478 6.25 -12.02 -0.43
C VAL A 478 5.78 -10.60 -0.17
N ALA A 479 5.50 -9.83 -1.19
CA ALA A 479 4.99 -8.48 -1.03
C ALA A 479 3.54 -8.52 -0.52
N TYR A 480 3.29 -7.97 0.67
CA TYR A 480 1.93 -7.72 1.15
C TYR A 480 1.42 -6.33 0.77
N ILE A 481 2.33 -5.42 0.45
CA ILE A 481 2.03 -4.15 -0.20
C ILE A 481 2.16 -4.35 -1.71
N GLY A 482 1.06 -4.16 -2.43
CA GLY A 482 1.04 -4.31 -3.88
C GLY A 482 1.83 -3.21 -4.60
N GLY A 483 2.69 -3.62 -5.52
CA GLY A 483 3.42 -2.71 -6.38
C GLY A 483 2.54 -2.22 -7.53
N LYS A 484 1.66 -1.25 -7.27
CA LYS A 484 0.78 -0.67 -8.31
C LYS A 484 1.58 -0.01 -9.41
N ARG A 485 1.17 -0.23 -10.65
CA ARG A 485 1.85 0.30 -11.84
C ARG A 485 1.07 1.43 -12.50
N GLU A 486 -0.25 1.32 -12.58
CA GLU A 486 -1.12 2.33 -13.15
C GLU A 486 -2.43 2.41 -12.38
N SER A 487 -3.02 3.60 -12.34
CA SER A 487 -4.36 3.85 -11.83
C SER A 487 -4.91 5.13 -12.48
N ARG A 488 -5.24 6.17 -11.72
CA ARG A 488 -5.67 7.46 -12.28
C ARG A 488 -4.48 8.21 -12.88
N ARG A 489 -4.66 8.75 -14.07
CA ARG A 489 -3.78 9.72 -14.72
C ARG A 489 -4.51 11.06 -14.74
N LEU A 490 -3.95 12.07 -14.10
CA LEU A 490 -4.54 13.41 -14.04
C LEU A 490 -4.36 14.12 -15.38
N MET A 491 -5.29 15.01 -15.72
CA MET A 491 -5.29 15.68 -17.00
C MET A 491 -4.65 17.07 -16.90
N GLY A 492 -3.55 17.27 -17.64
CA GLY A 492 -2.93 18.56 -17.86
C GLY A 492 -3.48 19.30 -19.09
N ASP A 493 -2.90 20.43 -19.42
CA ASP A 493 -3.23 21.14 -20.66
C ASP A 493 -2.77 20.39 -21.92
N LEU A 494 -1.83 19.46 -21.76
CA LEU A 494 -1.40 18.51 -22.76
C LEU A 494 -1.47 17.10 -22.20
N VAL A 495 -2.03 16.20 -22.99
CA VAL A 495 -1.99 14.76 -22.73
C VAL A 495 -0.98 14.15 -23.68
N LEU A 496 0.15 13.66 -23.17
CA LEU A 496 1.19 13.06 -23.97
C LEU A 496 0.69 11.72 -24.54
N ARG A 497 1.00 11.46 -25.82
CA ARG A 497 0.55 10.28 -26.57
C ARG A 497 1.72 9.52 -27.16
N GLU A 498 1.51 8.26 -27.50
CA GLU A 498 2.48 7.38 -28.14
C GLU A 498 3.18 8.04 -29.34
N GLN A 499 2.42 8.62 -30.26
CA GLN A 499 2.98 9.23 -31.46
C GLN A 499 3.81 10.49 -31.17
N ASP A 500 3.55 11.20 -30.08
CA ASP A 500 4.34 12.37 -29.69
C ASP A 500 5.77 11.93 -29.31
N ILE A 501 5.89 10.80 -28.61
CA ILE A 501 7.15 10.18 -28.19
C ILE A 501 7.86 9.55 -29.39
N LEU A 502 7.17 8.71 -30.17
CA LEU A 502 7.77 7.97 -31.29
C LEU A 502 8.23 8.87 -32.43
N ASN A 503 7.54 9.99 -32.66
CA ASN A 503 7.90 10.98 -33.67
C ASN A 503 8.85 12.06 -33.14
N ASP A 504 9.29 11.95 -31.88
CA ASP A 504 10.22 12.89 -31.25
C ASP A 504 9.73 14.36 -31.36
N ILE A 505 8.45 14.59 -31.04
CA ILE A 505 7.85 15.93 -31.10
C ILE A 505 8.50 16.83 -30.05
N GLN A 506 9.19 17.88 -30.50
CA GLN A 506 9.87 18.82 -29.62
C GLN A 506 8.88 19.91 -29.16
N TYR A 507 8.67 19.99 -27.86
CA TYR A 507 7.85 21.00 -27.21
C TYR A 507 8.72 22.11 -26.62
N GLU A 508 8.31 23.38 -26.78
CA GLU A 508 9.04 24.55 -26.24
C GLU A 508 9.10 24.53 -24.70
N ASP A 509 8.11 23.92 -24.06
CA ASP A 509 7.99 23.79 -22.61
C ASP A 509 8.51 22.45 -22.07
N ALA A 510 9.44 21.80 -22.75
CA ALA A 510 10.09 20.58 -22.30
C ALA A 510 10.85 20.76 -20.97
N THR A 511 10.76 19.80 -20.07
CA THR A 511 11.26 19.93 -18.67
C THR A 511 12.24 18.85 -18.24
N PHE A 512 12.00 17.58 -18.54
CA PHE A 512 12.89 16.49 -18.15
C PHE A 512 12.92 15.40 -19.23
N THR A 513 13.98 14.61 -19.24
CA THR A 513 14.19 13.55 -20.22
C THR A 513 13.75 12.20 -19.67
N THR A 514 12.85 11.51 -20.36
CA THR A 514 12.55 10.10 -20.15
C THR A 514 13.30 9.22 -21.14
N THR A 515 13.63 8.00 -20.74
CA THR A 515 14.35 7.03 -21.57
C THR A 515 13.74 5.63 -21.47
N TRP A 516 12.68 5.47 -20.67
CA TRP A 516 11.94 4.22 -20.65
C TRP A 516 11.08 4.12 -21.91
N GLY A 517 11.04 2.95 -22.54
CA GLY A 517 10.22 2.70 -23.73
C GLY A 517 8.73 2.68 -23.43
N VAL A 518 7.92 2.66 -24.46
CA VAL A 518 6.52 2.26 -24.34
C VAL A 518 6.50 0.81 -23.87
N ASP A 519 5.92 0.54 -22.72
CA ASP A 519 5.98 -0.76 -22.02
C ASP A 519 4.56 -1.16 -21.57
N LEU A 520 3.81 -1.77 -22.50
CA LEU A 520 2.43 -2.15 -22.28
C LEU A 520 2.35 -3.55 -21.67
N HIS A 521 1.57 -3.68 -20.61
CA HIS A 521 1.36 -4.95 -19.93
C HIS A 521 -0.02 -5.53 -20.25
N TYR A 522 -0.01 -6.80 -20.60
CA TYR A 522 -1.23 -7.56 -20.93
C TYR A 522 -1.36 -8.79 -20.04
N PRO A 523 -2.61 -9.20 -19.71
CA PRO A 523 -2.84 -10.43 -18.98
C PRO A 523 -2.24 -11.63 -19.70
N LYS A 524 -1.52 -12.50 -18.96
CA LYS A 524 -0.94 -13.74 -19.46
C LYS A 524 -1.65 -14.94 -18.84
N PRO A 525 -2.76 -15.42 -19.43
CA PRO A 525 -3.45 -16.59 -18.93
C PRO A 525 -2.58 -17.84 -19.10
N ILE A 526 -2.59 -18.73 -18.11
CA ILE A 526 -1.93 -20.03 -18.18
C ILE A 526 -2.90 -21.02 -18.82
N GLN A 527 -2.45 -21.69 -19.87
CA GLN A 527 -3.28 -22.67 -20.58
C GLN A 527 -3.76 -23.79 -19.65
N GLY A 528 -5.05 -24.00 -19.56
CA GLY A 528 -5.67 -25.00 -18.70
C GLY A 528 -6.12 -24.50 -17.34
N MET A 529 -5.73 -23.28 -16.93
CA MET A 529 -6.25 -22.62 -15.73
C MET A 529 -7.52 -21.81 -16.05
N LYS A 530 -8.47 -21.82 -15.10
CA LYS A 530 -9.71 -21.03 -15.18
C LYS A 530 -9.69 -19.77 -14.31
N GLU A 531 -8.66 -19.65 -13.47
CA GLU A 531 -8.47 -18.50 -12.59
C GLU A 531 -8.19 -17.24 -13.41
N GLU A 532 -8.52 -16.09 -12.86
CA GLU A 532 -8.08 -14.81 -13.40
C GLU A 532 -6.56 -14.78 -13.55
N PRO A 533 -6.03 -14.17 -14.62
CA PRO A 533 -4.60 -14.04 -14.79
C PRO A 533 -3.93 -13.32 -13.61
N PHE A 534 -2.86 -13.91 -13.11
CA PHE A 534 -1.97 -13.35 -12.08
C PHE A 534 -0.55 -13.12 -12.61
N LEU A 535 -0.39 -13.28 -13.92
CA LEU A 535 0.84 -12.97 -14.66
C LEU A 535 0.52 -12.00 -15.79
N SER A 536 1.53 -11.23 -16.15
CA SER A 536 1.50 -10.38 -17.34
C SER A 536 2.66 -10.70 -18.29
N TYR A 537 2.52 -10.25 -19.52
CA TYR A 537 3.62 -10.10 -20.46
C TYR A 537 3.68 -8.65 -20.93
N CYS A 538 4.87 -8.18 -21.32
CA CYS A 538 5.02 -6.83 -21.83
C CYS A 538 5.20 -6.80 -23.34
N ASP A 539 4.64 -5.76 -23.98
CA ASP A 539 4.91 -5.34 -25.37
C ASP A 539 5.72 -4.05 -25.31
N VAL A 540 7.04 -4.18 -25.48
CA VAL A 540 7.99 -3.07 -25.31
C VAL A 540 8.38 -2.48 -26.66
N GLN A 541 8.26 -1.17 -26.79
CA GLN A 541 8.81 -0.40 -27.88
C GLN A 541 9.93 0.50 -27.35
N GLU A 542 11.15 0.26 -27.75
CA GLU A 542 12.26 1.16 -27.45
C GLU A 542 12.03 2.55 -28.05
N ILE A 543 12.43 3.59 -27.29
CA ILE A 543 12.38 4.98 -27.72
C ILE A 543 13.77 5.62 -27.65
N LYS A 544 13.93 6.75 -28.32
CA LYS A 544 15.05 7.66 -28.08
C LYS A 544 14.77 8.47 -26.79
N PRO A 545 15.79 9.02 -26.13
CA PRO A 545 15.57 9.96 -25.04
C PRO A 545 14.61 11.07 -25.49
N TYR A 546 13.56 11.29 -24.71
CA TYR A 546 12.47 12.20 -25.04
C TYR A 546 12.21 13.18 -23.89
N ALA A 547 12.01 14.46 -24.20
CA ALA A 547 11.76 15.49 -23.21
C ALA A 547 10.26 15.72 -22.99
N VAL A 548 9.79 15.51 -21.77
CA VAL A 548 8.38 15.64 -21.38
C VAL A 548 8.00 17.11 -21.20
N PRO A 549 6.89 17.59 -21.80
CA PRO A 549 6.45 18.98 -21.69
C PRO A 549 5.90 19.31 -20.29
N TYR A 550 6.12 20.55 -19.84
CA TYR A 550 5.64 21.08 -18.57
C TYR A 550 4.11 20.99 -18.43
N ARG A 551 3.37 21.17 -19.52
CA ARG A 551 1.90 21.06 -19.55
C ARG A 551 1.35 19.69 -19.20
N CYS A 552 2.19 18.67 -19.09
CA CYS A 552 1.83 17.34 -18.56
C CYS A 552 1.96 17.24 -17.04
N LEU A 553 2.51 18.26 -16.35
CA LEU A 553 2.91 18.19 -14.95
C LEU A 553 2.05 19.03 -14.01
N TYR A 554 0.92 19.56 -14.47
CA TYR A 554 -0.05 20.27 -13.64
C TYR A 554 -1.48 20.02 -14.11
N SER A 555 -2.44 20.14 -13.18
CA SER A 555 -3.85 19.94 -13.48
C SER A 555 -4.43 21.10 -14.31
N ARG A 556 -5.14 20.78 -15.41
CA ARG A 556 -5.76 21.78 -16.28
C ARG A 556 -6.91 22.56 -15.65
N ASN A 557 -7.55 22.01 -14.61
CA ASN A 557 -8.73 22.59 -13.97
C ASN A 557 -8.56 22.92 -12.48
N ILE A 558 -7.44 22.51 -11.84
CA ILE A 558 -7.10 22.89 -10.46
C ILE A 558 -5.84 23.76 -10.50
N GLY A 559 -6.00 25.08 -10.32
CA GLY A 559 -5.01 26.09 -10.69
C GLY A 559 -3.72 26.15 -9.87
N ASN A 560 -3.57 25.36 -8.82
CA ASN A 560 -2.37 25.28 -7.99
C ASN A 560 -1.98 23.83 -7.63
N LEU A 561 -2.36 22.87 -8.50
CA LEU A 561 -2.04 21.45 -8.33
C LEU A 561 -1.03 21.02 -9.41
N PHE A 562 0.15 20.62 -8.98
CA PHE A 562 1.16 19.92 -9.78
C PHE A 562 1.03 18.41 -9.64
N MET A 563 1.67 17.68 -10.55
CA MET A 563 1.67 16.22 -10.62
C MET A 563 3.09 15.73 -10.90
N ALA A 564 3.52 14.65 -10.21
CA ALA A 564 4.80 14.04 -10.51
C ALA A 564 4.76 12.53 -10.19
N GLY A 565 5.20 11.73 -11.13
CA GLY A 565 5.19 10.26 -11.04
C GLY A 565 4.35 9.65 -12.15
N ARG A 566 3.71 8.51 -11.88
CA ARG A 566 2.90 7.78 -12.85
C ARG A 566 1.50 8.38 -13.09
N ASP A 567 1.10 9.37 -12.33
CA ASP A 567 -0.18 10.07 -12.39
C ASP A 567 -0.16 11.36 -13.22
N ILE A 568 0.94 11.66 -13.94
CA ILE A 568 1.04 12.79 -14.84
C ILE A 568 0.13 12.63 -16.06
N SER A 569 0.00 13.71 -16.86
CA SER A 569 -0.95 13.77 -17.98
C SER A 569 -0.42 13.05 -19.22
N VAL A 570 -0.72 11.75 -19.30
CA VAL A 570 -0.37 10.87 -20.42
C VAL A 570 -1.56 9.96 -20.76
N THR A 571 -1.56 9.36 -21.95
CA THR A 571 -2.46 8.26 -22.28
C THR A 571 -1.98 6.95 -21.63
N HIS A 572 -2.81 5.90 -21.67
CA HIS A 572 -2.38 4.56 -21.22
C HIS A 572 -1.14 4.06 -21.98
N VAL A 573 -1.03 4.39 -23.28
CA VAL A 573 0.06 3.89 -24.12
C VAL A 573 1.36 4.66 -23.93
N ALA A 574 1.28 5.97 -23.61
CA ALA A 574 2.43 6.83 -23.42
C ALA A 574 2.95 6.81 -21.98
#